data_236f7bdc77e16f97b3fb51e2d9e580bd
#
_entry.id   236f7bdc77e16f97b3fb51e2d9e580bd
#
_cell.length_a   1.000
_cell.length_b   1.000
_cell.length_c   1.000
_cell.angle_alpha   90.00
_cell.angle_beta   90.00
_cell.angle_gamma   90.00
#
_symmetry.space_group_name_H-M   'P 1'
#
loop_
_entity.id
_entity.type
_entity.pdbx_description
1 polymer ?
#
loop_
_entity_poly.entity_id
_entity_poly.type
_entity_poly.pdbx_seq_one_letter_code
_entity_poly.pdbx_strand_id
1 'polypeptide(L)'
;MGPERVEKPWGYELRFVRTTRYAGKVLFIRAGRQLSLQFHRRKDEAFLVHEGKLDLVLGQGSEQRVVRMEPGEAAHITPGTVHRFRAVTDCLLFEVSTPELEDVVRIEDDFGRAGTGDAPADRI
;
A
#
# COMPACT_ATOMS: atom_id res chain seq x y z
N MET A 1 -8.14 11.01 -21.04
CA MET A 1 -7.25 10.85 -19.88
C MET A 1 -7.72 9.71 -19.04
N GLY A 2 -6.96 8.68 -18.96
CA GLY A 2 -7.27 7.53 -18.12
C GLY A 2 -6.32 7.43 -16.96
N PRO A 3 -6.62 6.53 -16.00
CA PRO A 3 -5.66 6.22 -14.93
C PRO A 3 -4.39 5.62 -15.51
N GLU A 4 -3.29 5.90 -14.84
CA GLU A 4 -2.02 5.26 -15.16
C GLU A 4 -1.97 3.90 -14.44
N ARG A 5 -1.85 2.83 -15.21
CA ARG A 5 -1.72 1.48 -14.64
C ARG A 5 -0.26 1.12 -14.44
N VAL A 6 0.05 0.67 -13.24
CA VAL A 6 1.40 0.31 -12.85
C VAL A 6 1.39 -1.13 -12.36
N GLU A 7 2.14 -2.01 -13.05
CA GLU A 7 2.26 -3.40 -12.62
C GLU A 7 3.16 -3.49 -11.40
N LYS A 8 2.77 -4.29 -10.43
CA LYS A 8 3.50 -4.53 -9.20
C LYS A 8 3.68 -6.04 -9.00
N PRO A 9 4.71 -6.47 -8.25
CA PRO A 9 4.89 -7.92 -8.00
C PRO A 9 3.70 -8.58 -7.33
N TRP A 10 2.91 -7.82 -6.59
CA TRP A 10 1.75 -8.33 -5.84
C TRP A 10 0.42 -8.14 -6.57
N GLY A 11 0.40 -7.44 -7.69
CA GLY A 11 -0.81 -7.15 -8.44
C GLY A 11 -0.61 -5.92 -9.32
N TYR A 12 -1.43 -4.88 -9.11
CA TYR A 12 -1.26 -3.64 -9.85
C TYR A 12 -1.87 -2.48 -9.08
N GLU A 13 -1.51 -1.25 -9.47
CA GLU A 13 -2.20 -0.06 -9.02
C GLU A 13 -2.63 0.79 -10.21
N LEU A 14 -3.77 1.45 -10.04
CA LEU A 14 -4.25 2.45 -10.98
C LEU A 14 -4.14 3.80 -10.31
N ARG A 15 -3.30 4.66 -10.84
CA ARG A 15 -3.16 6.03 -10.34
C ARG A 15 -4.17 6.89 -11.08
N PHE A 16 -5.26 7.23 -10.43
CA PHE A 16 -6.34 7.95 -11.11
C PHE A 16 -6.26 9.46 -10.91
N VAL A 17 -5.49 9.94 -9.94
CA VAL A 17 -5.25 11.37 -9.74
C VAL A 17 -3.93 11.58 -8.99
N ARG A 18 -3.22 12.62 -9.38
CA ARG A 18 -2.08 13.13 -8.62
C ARG A 18 -2.00 14.64 -8.84
N THR A 19 -2.04 15.38 -7.76
CA THR A 19 -1.90 16.83 -7.78
C THR A 19 -0.74 17.22 -6.87
N THR A 20 -0.50 18.51 -6.71
CA THR A 20 0.52 18.99 -5.76
C THR A 20 0.11 18.78 -4.31
N ARG A 21 -1.15 18.39 -4.04
CA ARG A 21 -1.68 18.27 -2.69
C ARG A 21 -2.12 16.87 -2.33
N TYR A 22 -2.53 16.05 -3.28
CA TYR A 22 -3.05 14.72 -2.99
C TYR A 22 -2.86 13.77 -4.17
N ALA A 23 -3.04 12.50 -3.89
CA ALA A 23 -3.05 11.45 -4.91
C ALA A 23 -4.10 10.42 -4.58
N GLY A 24 -4.59 9.73 -5.59
CA GLY A 24 -5.56 8.65 -5.43
C GLY A 24 -5.17 7.46 -6.28
N LYS A 25 -5.34 6.26 -5.72
CA LYS A 25 -5.01 5.01 -6.39
C LYS A 25 -6.03 3.94 -6.08
N VAL A 26 -6.18 3.03 -7.02
CA VAL A 26 -6.82 1.74 -6.78
C VAL A 26 -5.71 0.71 -6.71
N LEU A 27 -5.70 -0.12 -5.67
CA LEU A 27 -4.74 -1.20 -5.52
C LEU A 27 -5.46 -2.53 -5.68
N PHE A 28 -4.95 -3.36 -6.59
CA PHE A 28 -5.38 -4.76 -6.69
C PHE A 28 -4.26 -5.64 -6.17
N ILE A 29 -4.56 -6.44 -5.14
CA ILE A 29 -3.57 -7.34 -4.53
C ILE A 29 -4.08 -8.77 -4.69
N ARG A 30 -3.26 -9.62 -5.31
CA ARG A 30 -3.62 -11.02 -5.54
C ARG A 30 -3.64 -11.80 -4.24
N ALA A 31 -4.59 -12.72 -4.12
CA ALA A 31 -4.69 -13.62 -2.97
C ALA A 31 -3.35 -14.25 -2.63
N GLY A 32 -3.00 -14.24 -1.36
CA GLY A 32 -1.75 -14.81 -0.87
C GLY A 32 -0.52 -13.94 -1.03
N ARG A 33 -0.65 -12.77 -1.67
CA ARG A 33 0.46 -11.85 -1.83
C ARG A 33 0.37 -10.68 -0.87
N GLN A 34 1.50 -10.03 -0.65
CA GLN A 34 1.58 -8.91 0.28
C GLN A 34 2.55 -7.86 -0.25
N LEU A 35 2.31 -6.63 0.12
CA LEU A 35 3.24 -5.54 -0.10
C LEU A 35 4.41 -5.68 0.86
N SER A 36 5.45 -4.88 0.66
CA SER A 36 6.56 -4.82 1.61
C SER A 36 6.08 -4.37 2.98
N LEU A 37 6.79 -4.78 4.02
CA LEU A 37 6.67 -4.16 5.34
C LEU A 37 7.42 -2.86 5.25
N GLN A 38 6.72 -1.75 5.44
CA GLN A 38 7.23 -0.43 5.05
C GLN A 38 6.69 0.67 5.93
N PHE A 39 7.31 1.84 5.86
CA PHE A 39 6.76 3.06 6.40
C PHE A 39 7.06 4.21 5.46
N HIS A 40 6.34 5.31 5.63
CA HIS A 40 6.54 6.55 4.88
C HIS A 40 6.99 7.64 5.86
N ARG A 41 7.95 8.45 5.45
CA ARG A 41 8.45 9.52 6.32
C ARG A 41 7.53 10.72 6.37
N ARG A 42 6.90 11.02 5.24
CA ARG A 42 6.06 12.21 5.07
C ARG A 42 4.68 11.89 4.52
N LYS A 43 4.58 10.88 3.68
CA LYS A 43 3.31 10.51 3.05
C LYS A 43 2.30 10.10 4.10
N ASP A 44 1.14 10.74 4.04
CA ASP A 44 -0.01 10.44 4.87
C ASP A 44 -1.06 9.81 3.98
N GLU A 45 -1.60 8.67 4.36
CA GLU A 45 -2.53 7.93 3.52
C GLU A 45 -3.69 7.34 4.29
N ALA A 46 -4.80 7.12 3.59
CA ALA A 46 -5.93 6.38 4.09
C ALA A 46 -6.42 5.47 2.98
N PHE A 47 -7.03 4.36 3.35
CA PHE A 47 -7.56 3.43 2.35
C PHE A 47 -8.87 2.82 2.82
N LEU A 48 -9.65 2.37 1.84
CA LEU A 48 -10.92 1.68 2.02
C LEU A 48 -10.81 0.32 1.34
N VAL A 49 -11.21 -0.75 2.03
CA VAL A 49 -11.35 -2.06 1.41
C VAL A 49 -12.66 -2.06 0.62
N HIS A 50 -12.56 -2.20 -0.70
CA HIS A 50 -13.74 -2.26 -1.56
C HIS A 50 -14.17 -3.70 -1.78
N GLU A 51 -13.21 -4.60 -2.06
CA GLU A 51 -13.48 -6.02 -2.27
C GLU A 51 -12.40 -6.85 -1.60
N GLY A 52 -12.77 -8.04 -1.12
CA GLY A 52 -11.86 -9.02 -0.59
C GLY A 52 -11.63 -8.89 0.91
N LYS A 53 -10.82 -9.82 1.44
CA LYS A 53 -10.40 -9.85 2.83
C LYS A 53 -8.94 -9.47 2.91
N LEU A 54 -8.64 -8.44 3.70
CA LEU A 54 -7.30 -7.90 3.85
C LEU A 54 -6.82 -8.09 5.28
N ASP A 55 -5.57 -8.47 5.43
CA ASP A 55 -4.87 -8.36 6.70
C ASP A 55 -4.02 -7.10 6.66
N LEU A 56 -4.36 -6.14 7.50
CA LEU A 56 -3.51 -4.98 7.74
C LEU A 56 -2.53 -5.35 8.85
N VAL A 57 -1.25 -5.45 8.48
CA VAL A 57 -0.18 -5.78 9.42
C VAL A 57 0.43 -4.47 9.90
N LEU A 58 0.47 -4.27 11.21
CA LEU A 58 0.97 -3.04 11.83
C LEU A 58 2.13 -3.36 12.76
N GLY A 59 3.20 -2.56 12.68
CA GLY A 59 4.38 -2.73 13.52
C GLY A 59 5.32 -3.80 13.02
N GLN A 60 6.36 -4.07 13.79
CA GLN A 60 7.36 -5.07 13.44
C GLN A 60 7.83 -5.79 14.70
N GLY A 61 8.48 -6.96 14.50
CA GLY A 61 9.00 -7.76 15.59
C GLY A 61 7.91 -8.18 16.57
N SER A 62 8.21 -8.14 17.85
CA SER A 62 7.28 -8.54 18.90
C SER A 62 6.09 -7.61 19.06
N GLU A 63 6.15 -6.42 18.46
CA GLU A 63 5.05 -5.45 18.51
C GLU A 63 4.12 -5.54 17.32
N GLN A 64 4.37 -6.46 16.41
CA GLN A 64 3.55 -6.62 15.22
C GLN A 64 2.17 -7.17 15.59
N ARG A 65 1.14 -6.58 15.00
CA ARG A 65 -0.24 -7.05 15.15
C ARG A 65 -0.93 -7.04 13.81
N VAL A 66 -1.96 -7.86 13.68
CA VAL A 66 -2.71 -8.02 12.44
C VAL A 66 -4.17 -7.66 12.68
N VAL A 67 -4.71 -6.82 11.81
CA VAL A 67 -6.12 -6.43 11.85
C VAL A 67 -6.77 -6.94 10.57
N ARG A 68 -7.72 -7.88 10.71
CA ARG A 68 -8.50 -8.37 9.58
C ARG A 68 -9.51 -7.31 9.18
N MET A 69 -9.53 -6.97 7.88
CA MET A 69 -10.45 -5.97 7.35
C MET A 69 -11.33 -6.58 6.26
N GLU A 70 -12.61 -6.20 6.29
CA GLU A 70 -13.64 -6.66 5.37
C GLU A 70 -14.09 -5.50 4.49
N PRO A 71 -14.81 -5.76 3.37
CA PRO A 71 -15.30 -4.69 2.52
C PRO A 71 -16.09 -3.63 3.28
N GLY A 72 -15.83 -2.37 2.97
CA GLY A 72 -16.45 -1.22 3.62
C GLY A 72 -15.66 -0.66 4.79
N GLU A 73 -14.63 -1.37 5.26
CA GLU A 73 -13.80 -0.89 6.35
C GLU A 73 -12.63 -0.06 5.82
N ALA A 74 -12.22 0.93 6.61
CA ALA A 74 -11.17 1.87 6.23
C ALA A 74 -10.18 2.07 7.36
N ALA A 75 -8.98 2.52 7.01
CA ALA A 75 -7.94 2.82 7.99
C ALA A 75 -7.09 4.00 7.54
N HIS A 76 -6.55 4.70 8.51
CA HIS A 76 -5.63 5.82 8.31
C HIS A 76 -4.23 5.37 8.70
N ILE A 77 -3.30 5.52 7.77
CA ILE A 77 -1.88 5.18 7.98
C ILE A 77 -1.11 6.47 8.06
N THR A 78 -0.78 6.87 9.29
CA THR A 78 -0.04 8.10 9.53
C THR A 78 1.43 7.95 9.15
N PRO A 79 2.15 9.05 8.85
CA PRO A 79 3.59 8.99 8.59
C PRO A 79 4.33 8.29 9.74
N GLY A 80 5.31 7.48 9.40
CA GLY A 80 6.10 6.72 10.37
C GLY A 80 5.49 5.41 10.82
N THR A 81 4.25 5.10 10.46
CA THR A 81 3.60 3.85 10.84
C THR A 81 4.12 2.70 9.99
N VAL A 82 4.74 1.73 10.63
CA VAL A 82 5.21 0.50 9.96
C VAL A 82 4.01 -0.38 9.67
N HIS A 83 3.84 -0.74 8.41
CA HIS A 83 2.65 -1.47 7.97
C HIS A 83 2.90 -2.27 6.71
N ARG A 84 2.01 -3.24 6.43
CA ARG A 84 1.91 -3.91 5.12
C ARG A 84 0.48 -4.37 4.91
N PHE A 85 0.10 -4.45 3.65
CA PHE A 85 -1.18 -5.03 3.21
C PHE A 85 -0.91 -6.46 2.76
N ARG A 86 -1.66 -7.41 3.30
CA ARG A 86 -1.57 -8.82 2.91
C ARG A 86 -2.95 -9.29 2.49
N ALA A 87 -3.09 -9.75 1.26
CA ALA A 87 -4.36 -10.19 0.73
C ALA A 87 -4.66 -11.64 1.15
N VAL A 88 -5.74 -11.85 1.88
CA VAL A 88 -6.23 -13.20 2.18
C VAL A 88 -6.94 -13.76 0.96
N THR A 89 -7.78 -12.96 0.34
CA THR A 89 -8.37 -13.22 -0.97
C THR A 89 -7.89 -12.11 -1.90
N ASP A 90 -8.22 -12.18 -3.19
CA ASP A 90 -7.99 -11.02 -4.06
C ASP A 90 -8.66 -9.80 -3.45
N CYS A 91 -7.91 -8.70 -3.34
CA CYS A 91 -8.39 -7.47 -2.72
C CYS A 91 -8.35 -6.31 -3.70
N LEU A 92 -9.36 -5.47 -3.60
CA LEU A 92 -9.41 -4.18 -4.29
C LEU A 92 -9.54 -3.09 -3.23
N LEU A 93 -8.55 -2.21 -3.17
CA LEU A 93 -8.49 -1.12 -2.20
C LEU A 93 -8.52 0.22 -2.91
N PHE A 94 -9.15 1.20 -2.29
CA PHE A 94 -9.10 2.59 -2.74
C PHE A 94 -8.24 3.36 -1.75
N GLU A 95 -7.18 3.99 -2.25
CA GLU A 95 -6.23 4.72 -1.42
C GLU A 95 -6.21 6.19 -1.82
N VAL A 96 -6.22 7.07 -0.83
CA VAL A 96 -5.98 8.50 -1.01
C VAL A 96 -4.79 8.88 -0.14
N SER A 97 -3.97 9.78 -0.63
CA SER A 97 -2.76 10.16 0.11
C SER A 97 -2.30 11.56 -0.26
N THR A 98 -1.34 12.06 0.51
CA THR A 98 -0.51 13.17 0.08
C THR A 98 0.34 12.72 -1.11
N PRO A 99 0.93 13.65 -1.89
CA PRO A 99 1.48 13.30 -3.20
C PRO A 99 2.86 12.66 -3.21
N GLU A 100 3.47 12.39 -2.06
CA GLU A 100 4.82 11.81 -1.97
C GLU A 100 4.80 10.31 -2.29
N LEU A 101 4.50 9.95 -3.53
CA LEU A 101 4.31 8.55 -3.92
C LEU A 101 5.59 7.71 -3.88
N GLU A 102 6.76 8.35 -3.99
CA GLU A 102 8.06 7.68 -3.95
C GLU A 102 8.62 7.58 -2.53
N ASP A 103 7.93 8.16 -1.54
CA ASP A 103 8.37 8.19 -0.15
C ASP A 103 8.02 6.86 0.52
N VAL A 104 8.91 5.89 0.41
CA VAL A 104 8.74 4.60 1.06
C VAL A 104 10.08 4.05 1.52
N VAL A 105 10.11 3.52 2.74
CA VAL A 105 11.24 2.76 3.26
C VAL A 105 10.76 1.33 3.49
N ARG A 106 11.33 0.38 2.76
CA ARG A 106 10.95 -1.03 2.85
C ARG A 106 11.87 -1.74 3.83
N ILE A 107 11.26 -2.33 4.86
CA ILE A 107 11.97 -3.07 5.90
C ILE A 107 12.13 -4.52 5.47
N GLU A 108 11.05 -5.12 4.97
CA GLU A 108 11.03 -6.49 4.46
C GLU A 108 10.23 -6.51 3.16
N ASP A 109 10.65 -7.30 2.20
CA ASP A 109 9.95 -7.42 0.93
C ASP A 109 10.16 -8.80 0.33
N ASP A 110 9.06 -9.49 0.01
CA ASP A 110 9.08 -10.82 -0.60
C ASP A 110 9.71 -10.82 -2.00
N PHE A 111 9.84 -9.65 -2.62
CA PHE A 111 10.27 -9.49 -4.00
C PHE A 111 11.66 -8.84 -4.12
N GLY A 112 12.41 -8.76 -3.01
CA GLY A 112 13.78 -8.29 -3.03
C GLY A 112 13.96 -6.77 -3.16
N ARG A 113 12.95 -5.98 -2.81
CA ARG A 113 13.01 -4.51 -2.96
C ARG A 113 13.29 -3.77 -1.65
N ALA A 114 13.76 -4.47 -0.62
CA ALA A 114 14.03 -3.82 0.67
C ALA A 114 14.96 -2.61 0.50
N GLY A 115 14.68 -1.54 1.25
CA GLY A 115 15.42 -0.29 1.17
C GLY A 115 14.51 0.89 0.88
N THR A 116 15.09 1.98 0.36
CA THR A 116 14.32 3.19 0.07
C THR A 116 13.54 3.09 -1.22
N GLY A 117 12.48 3.89 -1.34
CA GLY A 117 11.49 3.78 -2.40
C GLY A 117 11.88 4.29 -3.77
N ASP A 118 13.12 4.64 -4.00
CA ASP A 118 13.61 5.02 -5.32
C ASP A 118 14.03 3.82 -6.17
N ALA A 119 13.75 2.60 -5.70
CA ALA A 119 13.98 1.40 -6.48
C ALA A 119 13.11 1.40 -7.74
N PRO A 120 13.65 1.00 -8.90
CA PRO A 120 12.89 1.07 -10.16
C PRO A 120 11.54 0.36 -10.14
N ALA A 121 11.40 -0.74 -9.37
CA ALA A 121 10.15 -1.49 -9.28
C ALA A 121 9.00 -0.71 -8.66
N ASP A 122 9.28 0.40 -7.97
CA ASP A 122 8.28 1.22 -7.32
C ASP A 122 8.06 2.55 -7.98
N ARG A 123 8.86 2.82 -8.95
CA ARG A 123 8.73 4.06 -9.67
C ARG A 123 7.79 3.90 -10.81
N ILE A 124 7.16 4.94 -11.03
CA ILE A 124 6.35 4.97 -12.21
C ILE A 124 6.56 6.26 -12.92
#